data_4116fdd95ac5d356558a54fb36a3db09
#
_entry.id   4116fdd95ac5d356558a54fb36a3db09
#
_cell.length_a   1.000
_cell.length_b   1.000
_cell.length_c   1.000
_cell.angle_alpha   90.00
_cell.angle_beta   90.00
_cell.angle_gamma   90.00
#
_symmetry.space_group_name_H-M   'P 1'
#
loop_
_entity.id
_entity.type
_entity.pdbx_description
1 polymer ?
#
loop_
_entity_poly.entity_id
_entity_poly.type
_entity_poly.pdbx_seq_one_letter_code
_entity_poly.pdbx_strand_id
1 'polypeptide(L)'
;MEPRERCIDNLDESGISKLINLNNSLKAHGGLKMDERKAMELRLKNKWEIVCTDADGLTKWREIHDNLIVNVGLQDLLTKYLKGSSYTAAWYVGIKNAGTAVAADTMASHSSWIENTGYTESVRQTLTLGTATTADPSSVDNTSNKATFSINATSTIAGAFMVTNSAKSGTTGTLYGVVDFGSTRSVISGDTLEITVTLTSGN
;
A
#
# COMPACT_ATOMS: atom_id res chain seq x y z
N MET A 1 12.06 -59.51 -6.86
CA MET A 1 11.30 -58.42 -6.23
C MET A 1 10.81 -57.54 -7.36
N GLU A 2 9.63 -57.85 -7.91
CA GLU A 2 9.09 -57.17 -9.08
C GLU A 2 8.36 -55.89 -8.67
N PRO A 3 8.44 -54.83 -9.49
CA PRO A 3 7.78 -53.57 -9.20
C PRO A 3 6.27 -53.64 -9.45
N ARG A 4 5.52 -53.04 -8.52
CA ARG A 4 4.06 -52.88 -8.56
C ARG A 4 3.66 -51.78 -9.56
N GLU A 5 3.75 -52.10 -10.84
CA GLU A 5 3.11 -51.30 -11.87
C GLU A 5 2.12 -52.17 -12.66
N ARG A 6 0.90 -52.32 -12.15
CA ARG A 6 -0.25 -52.76 -12.95
C ARG A 6 -1.54 -52.58 -12.21
N CYS A 7 -2.08 -51.39 -12.30
CA CYS A 7 -3.45 -51.17 -11.82
C CYS A 7 -4.29 -50.24 -12.73
N ILE A 8 -3.79 -49.84 -13.90
CA ILE A 8 -4.53 -48.92 -14.76
C ILE A 8 -4.78 -49.46 -16.20
N ASP A 9 -4.10 -50.58 -16.60
CA ASP A 9 -4.09 -50.98 -18.01
C ASP A 9 -5.24 -51.94 -18.45
N ASN A 10 -6.27 -52.18 -17.64
CA ASN A 10 -7.41 -53.01 -18.00
C ASN A 10 -8.76 -52.45 -17.54
N LEU A 11 -9.03 -51.16 -17.73
CA LEU A 11 -10.38 -50.67 -17.65
C LEU A 11 -11.01 -50.76 -19.06
N ASP A 12 -11.92 -51.71 -19.23
CA ASP A 12 -12.81 -51.77 -20.38
C ASP A 12 -13.75 -50.56 -20.42
N GLU A 13 -14.43 -50.34 -21.53
CA GLU A 13 -15.36 -49.20 -21.70
C GLU A 13 -16.40 -49.11 -20.56
N SER A 14 -16.76 -50.22 -19.91
CA SER A 14 -17.68 -50.28 -18.78
C SER A 14 -17.04 -49.72 -17.50
N GLY A 15 -15.72 -49.97 -17.31
CA GLY A 15 -14.96 -49.42 -16.18
C GLY A 15 -14.75 -47.93 -16.30
N ILE A 16 -14.47 -47.44 -17.50
CA ILE A 16 -14.32 -46.00 -17.82
C ILE A 16 -15.67 -45.29 -17.61
N SER A 17 -16.76 -45.87 -18.11
CA SER A 17 -18.11 -45.33 -17.93
C SER A 17 -18.52 -45.26 -16.42
N LYS A 18 -18.13 -46.25 -15.63
CA LYS A 18 -18.33 -46.23 -14.16
C LYS A 18 -17.55 -45.10 -13.47
N LEU A 19 -16.30 -44.89 -13.85
CA LEU A 19 -15.47 -43.80 -13.32
C LEU A 19 -16.02 -42.42 -13.68
N ILE A 20 -16.51 -42.25 -14.93
CA ILE A 20 -17.14 -41.00 -15.37
C ILE A 20 -18.44 -40.78 -14.60
N ASN A 21 -19.26 -41.82 -14.39
CA ASN A 21 -20.49 -41.71 -13.62
C ASN A 21 -20.23 -41.46 -12.12
N LEU A 22 -19.18 -42.03 -11.54
CA LEU A 22 -18.77 -41.71 -10.15
C LEU A 22 -18.35 -40.25 -10.03
N ASN A 23 -17.59 -39.76 -11.00
CA ASN A 23 -17.14 -38.35 -11.01
C ASN A 23 -18.31 -37.36 -11.22
N ASN A 24 -19.29 -37.75 -12.05
CA ASN A 24 -20.52 -36.98 -12.23
C ASN A 24 -21.46 -37.07 -11.02
N SER A 25 -21.52 -38.22 -10.34
CA SER A 25 -22.28 -38.39 -9.09
C SER A 25 -21.65 -37.60 -7.94
N LEU A 26 -20.32 -37.58 -7.83
CA LEU A 26 -19.61 -36.73 -6.88
C LEU A 26 -19.85 -35.24 -7.12
N LYS A 27 -19.98 -34.83 -8.37
CA LYS A 27 -20.37 -33.44 -8.74
C LYS A 27 -21.83 -33.15 -8.42
N ALA A 28 -22.73 -34.12 -8.62
CA ALA A 28 -24.17 -33.94 -8.38
C ALA A 28 -24.58 -33.97 -6.90
N HIS A 29 -23.80 -34.65 -6.05
CA HIS A 29 -24.05 -34.74 -4.60
C HIS A 29 -23.23 -33.73 -3.78
N GLY A 30 -22.86 -32.59 -4.36
CA GLY A 30 -22.02 -31.63 -3.66
C GLY A 30 -20.68 -32.27 -3.31
N GLY A 31 -20.11 -33.01 -4.29
CA GLY A 31 -18.78 -33.58 -4.18
C GLY A 31 -17.89 -32.56 -3.58
N LEU A 32 -17.17 -32.93 -2.52
CA LEU A 32 -16.29 -32.08 -1.74
C LEU A 32 -15.97 -30.83 -2.56
N LYS A 33 -16.72 -29.77 -2.33
CA LYS A 33 -16.18 -28.46 -2.64
C LYS A 33 -14.86 -28.52 -1.89
N MET A 34 -13.76 -28.75 -2.60
CA MET A 34 -12.53 -28.15 -2.14
C MET A 34 -12.96 -26.72 -1.97
N ASP A 35 -13.40 -26.43 -0.74
CA ASP A 35 -13.50 -25.09 -0.26
C ASP A 35 -12.24 -24.48 -0.86
N GLU A 36 -12.44 -23.63 -1.88
CA GLU A 36 -11.39 -22.73 -2.25
C GLU A 36 -11.14 -22.06 -0.92
N ARG A 37 -10.20 -22.62 -0.16
CA ARG A 37 -9.63 -21.94 0.99
C ARG A 37 -9.12 -20.67 0.34
N LYS A 38 -10.01 -19.68 0.36
CA LYS A 38 -9.69 -18.33 -0.05
C LYS A 38 -8.39 -18.08 0.69
N ALA A 39 -7.29 -18.20 -0.04
CA ALA A 39 -5.97 -18.12 0.58
C ALA A 39 -6.06 -16.89 1.46
N MET A 40 -5.88 -17.06 2.78
CA MET A 40 -5.95 -15.94 3.71
C MET A 40 -4.87 -14.98 3.25
N GLU A 41 -5.27 -14.02 2.43
CA GLU A 41 -4.40 -13.06 1.81
C GLU A 41 -4.35 -11.87 2.77
N LEU A 42 -3.21 -11.68 3.41
CA LEU A 42 -2.99 -10.46 4.18
C LEU A 42 -3.07 -9.26 3.23
N ARG A 43 -4.16 -8.51 3.30
CA ARG A 43 -4.36 -7.31 2.50
C ARG A 43 -3.92 -6.09 3.29
N LEU A 44 -2.92 -5.41 2.76
CA LEU A 44 -2.50 -4.10 3.24
C LEU A 44 -3.11 -3.03 2.35
N LYS A 45 -3.85 -2.11 2.96
CA LYS A 45 -4.41 -0.95 2.27
C LYS A 45 -4.01 0.30 3.03
N ASN A 46 -3.61 1.33 2.31
CA ASN A 46 -3.31 2.62 2.88
C ASN A 46 -4.12 3.67 2.14
N LYS A 47 -5.00 4.33 2.87
CA LYS A 47 -5.81 5.43 2.37
C LYS A 47 -5.16 6.74 2.78
N TRP A 48 -5.03 7.64 1.82
CA TRP A 48 -4.47 8.97 2.04
C TRP A 48 -5.54 10.01 1.76
N GLU A 49 -5.66 10.95 2.69
CA GLU A 49 -6.47 12.13 2.53
C GLU A 49 -5.57 13.35 2.61
N ILE A 50 -5.63 14.19 1.58
CA ILE A 50 -4.87 15.43 1.47
C ILE A 50 -5.86 16.57 1.32
N VAL A 51 -5.79 17.54 2.23
CA VAL A 51 -6.62 18.74 2.22
C VAL A 51 -5.72 19.95 2.05
N CYS A 52 -6.04 20.82 1.09
CA CYS A 52 -5.40 22.11 0.91
C CYS A 52 -6.37 23.21 1.37
N THR A 53 -5.90 24.08 2.25
CA THR A 53 -6.59 25.30 2.65
C THR A 53 -5.79 26.52 2.21
N ASP A 54 -6.48 27.61 1.90
CA ASP A 54 -5.83 28.88 1.62
C ASP A 54 -5.44 29.62 2.91
N ALA A 55 -4.88 30.84 2.76
CA ALA A 55 -4.44 31.67 3.88
C ALA A 55 -5.60 32.11 4.80
N ASP A 56 -6.83 32.11 4.31
CA ASP A 56 -8.04 32.47 5.07
C ASP A 56 -8.66 31.21 5.76
N GLY A 57 -8.05 30.04 5.60
CA GLY A 57 -8.52 28.78 6.18
C GLY A 57 -9.65 28.11 5.38
N LEU A 58 -9.93 28.55 4.15
CA LEU A 58 -10.95 27.96 3.30
C LEU A 58 -10.37 26.79 2.50
N THR A 59 -11.10 25.68 2.44
CA THR A 59 -10.68 24.51 1.67
C THR A 59 -10.70 24.82 0.17
N LYS A 60 -9.54 24.73 -0.47
CA LYS A 60 -9.35 24.87 -1.92
C LYS A 60 -9.66 23.57 -2.66
N TRP A 61 -9.15 22.47 -2.13
CA TRP A 61 -9.36 21.13 -2.68
C TRP A 61 -9.08 20.04 -1.64
N ARG A 62 -9.60 18.86 -1.91
CA ARG A 62 -9.42 17.65 -1.12
C ARG A 62 -9.24 16.47 -2.04
N GLU A 63 -8.25 15.64 -1.78
CA GLU A 63 -7.96 14.40 -2.49
C GLU A 63 -8.02 13.22 -1.54
N ILE A 64 -8.57 12.10 -2.01
CA ILE A 64 -8.62 10.85 -1.28
C ILE A 64 -8.24 9.73 -2.24
N HIS A 65 -7.15 9.04 -1.95
CA HIS A 65 -6.62 7.98 -2.79
C HIS A 65 -6.07 6.81 -1.96
N ASP A 66 -6.08 5.63 -2.56
CA ASP A 66 -5.28 4.52 -2.09
C ASP A 66 -3.84 4.69 -2.62
N ASN A 67 -2.84 4.29 -1.82
CA ASN A 67 -1.45 4.38 -2.27
C ASN A 67 -0.97 3.09 -2.94
N LEU A 68 0.11 3.21 -3.69
CA LEU A 68 0.95 2.09 -4.09
C LEU A 68 1.97 1.80 -2.97
N ILE A 69 1.94 0.60 -2.38
CA ILE A 69 3.03 0.12 -1.54
C ILE A 69 4.11 -0.42 -2.48
N VAL A 70 5.28 0.19 -2.47
CA VAL A 70 6.38 -0.21 -3.36
C VAL A 70 7.06 -1.49 -2.86
N ASN A 71 7.80 -2.18 -3.74
CA ASN A 71 8.42 -3.47 -3.43
C ASN A 71 9.35 -3.42 -2.21
N VAL A 72 10.15 -2.35 -2.06
CA VAL A 72 11.03 -2.19 -0.90
C VAL A 72 10.25 -1.94 0.40
N GLY A 73 9.05 -1.33 0.34
CA GLY A 73 8.17 -1.17 1.49
C GLY A 73 7.59 -2.52 1.95
N LEU A 74 7.16 -3.36 1.03
CA LEU A 74 6.72 -4.73 1.34
C LEU A 74 7.85 -5.58 1.93
N GLN A 75 9.05 -5.49 1.36
CA GLN A 75 10.23 -6.17 1.88
C GLN A 75 10.60 -5.69 3.29
N ASP A 76 10.52 -4.38 3.56
CA ASP A 76 10.80 -3.81 4.88
C ASP A 76 9.83 -4.35 5.94
N LEU A 77 8.54 -4.41 5.64
CA LEU A 77 7.51 -4.99 6.53
C LEU A 77 7.86 -6.43 6.91
N LEU A 78 8.14 -7.29 5.93
CA LEU A 78 8.49 -8.70 6.18
C LEU A 78 9.79 -8.84 6.99
N THR A 79 10.78 -8.03 6.65
CA THR A 79 12.11 -8.07 7.28
C THR A 79 12.08 -7.52 8.71
N LYS A 80 11.39 -6.43 8.96
CA LYS A 80 11.34 -5.76 10.26
C LYS A 80 10.40 -6.46 11.22
N TYR A 81 9.18 -6.71 10.79
CA TYR A 81 8.15 -7.27 11.68
C TYR A 81 8.24 -8.80 11.79
N LEU A 82 8.25 -9.53 10.68
CA LEU A 82 8.18 -10.99 10.72
C LEU A 82 9.53 -11.66 10.94
N LYS A 83 10.61 -11.14 10.33
CA LYS A 83 11.96 -11.68 10.52
C LYS A 83 12.63 -11.17 11.80
N GLY A 84 12.13 -10.07 12.42
CA GLY A 84 12.67 -9.50 13.64
C GLY A 84 13.98 -8.73 13.49
N SER A 85 14.25 -8.13 12.32
CA SER A 85 15.39 -7.22 12.14
C SER A 85 15.16 -5.91 12.90
N SER A 86 16.24 -5.18 13.24
CA SER A 86 16.17 -3.89 13.93
C SER A 86 15.14 -2.95 13.30
N TYR A 87 14.22 -2.45 14.10
CA TYR A 87 13.16 -1.54 13.68
C TYR A 87 13.45 -0.12 14.15
N THR A 88 13.44 0.83 13.24
CA THR A 88 13.46 2.26 13.54
C THR A 88 12.10 2.82 13.23
N ALA A 89 11.34 3.12 14.27
CA ALA A 89 9.93 3.57 14.16
C ALA A 89 9.82 5.05 13.79
N ALA A 90 10.54 5.52 12.78
CA ALA A 90 10.46 6.90 12.31
C ALA A 90 10.00 6.92 10.86
N TRP A 91 8.76 7.36 10.66
CA TRP A 91 8.19 7.55 9.33
C TRP A 91 7.92 9.03 9.08
N TYR A 92 8.14 9.44 7.86
CA TYR A 92 7.95 10.80 7.41
C TYR A 92 7.12 10.83 6.15
N VAL A 93 6.33 11.89 6.02
CA VAL A 93 5.55 12.20 4.82
C VAL A 93 6.27 13.27 4.02
N GLY A 94 6.43 13.05 2.73
CA GLY A 94 6.83 14.06 1.75
C GLY A 94 5.73 14.26 0.72
N ILE A 95 5.79 15.35 -0.02
CA ILE A 95 4.86 15.68 -1.11
C ILE A 95 5.59 15.69 -2.44
N LYS A 96 4.89 15.37 -3.54
CA LYS A 96 5.49 15.30 -4.88
C LYS A 96 4.82 16.25 -5.87
N ASN A 97 5.62 16.79 -6.82
CA ASN A 97 5.19 17.77 -7.83
C ASN A 97 4.45 17.15 -9.00
N ALA A 98 4.99 16.06 -9.52
CA ALA A 98 4.57 15.49 -10.80
C ALA A 98 4.94 14.01 -10.89
N GLY A 99 4.52 13.36 -11.96
CA GLY A 99 4.87 12.00 -12.31
C GLY A 99 4.03 10.94 -11.59
N THR A 100 4.22 9.69 -12.01
CA THR A 100 3.50 8.51 -11.51
C THR A 100 4.50 7.54 -10.89
N ALA A 101 4.19 7.05 -9.70
CA ALA A 101 5.02 6.08 -9.01
C ALA A 101 4.86 4.68 -9.64
N VAL A 102 5.93 3.90 -9.57
CA VAL A 102 5.93 2.48 -9.97
C VAL A 102 6.39 1.60 -8.82
N ALA A 103 6.00 0.32 -8.84
CA ALA A 103 6.29 -0.62 -7.76
C ALA A 103 7.81 -0.82 -7.49
N ALA A 104 8.65 -0.58 -8.48
CA ALA A 104 10.11 -0.68 -8.37
C ALA A 104 10.79 0.56 -7.77
N ASP A 105 10.06 1.65 -7.51
CA ASP A 105 10.65 2.89 -6.98
C ASP A 105 11.27 2.69 -5.60
N THR A 106 12.37 3.39 -5.40
CA THR A 106 13.08 3.52 -4.12
C THR A 106 13.41 5.00 -3.88
N MET A 107 13.82 5.39 -2.68
CA MET A 107 14.29 6.77 -2.47
C MET A 107 15.54 7.12 -3.29
N ALA A 108 16.37 6.14 -3.61
CA ALA A 108 17.56 6.34 -4.44
C ALA A 108 17.26 6.35 -5.95
N SER A 109 16.12 5.77 -6.37
CA SER A 109 15.76 5.66 -7.78
C SER A 109 14.23 5.76 -7.93
N HIS A 110 13.75 6.94 -8.26
CA HIS A 110 12.34 7.27 -8.57
C HIS A 110 12.29 8.31 -9.69
N SER A 111 12.87 7.98 -10.84
CA SER A 111 13.05 8.91 -11.97
C SER A 111 11.75 9.42 -12.57
N SER A 112 10.63 8.77 -12.28
CA SER A 112 9.31 9.12 -12.82
C SER A 112 8.60 10.23 -12.05
N TRP A 113 9.07 10.61 -10.85
CA TRP A 113 8.45 11.67 -10.04
C TRP A 113 9.50 12.47 -9.26
N ILE A 114 9.10 13.67 -8.81
CA ILE A 114 9.97 14.64 -8.14
C ILE A 114 9.31 15.07 -6.83
N GLU A 115 10.09 15.12 -5.74
CA GLU A 115 9.63 15.68 -4.47
C GLU A 115 9.38 17.18 -4.59
N ASN A 116 8.27 17.64 -4.02
CA ASN A 116 8.00 19.07 -3.84
C ASN A 116 8.66 19.53 -2.53
N THR A 117 9.49 20.54 -2.61
CA THR A 117 10.17 21.14 -1.45
C THR A 117 9.72 22.56 -1.15
N GLY A 118 8.67 23.05 -1.82
CA GLY A 118 8.13 24.41 -1.69
C GLY A 118 7.27 24.62 -0.44
N TYR A 119 7.76 24.21 0.72
CA TYR A 119 7.14 24.40 2.04
C TYR A 119 8.18 24.86 3.07
N THR A 120 7.72 25.51 4.13
CA THR A 120 8.58 26.22 5.09
C THR A 120 9.38 25.31 5.99
N GLU A 121 8.82 24.16 6.37
CA GLU A 121 9.44 23.22 7.30
C GLU A 121 10.77 22.72 6.71
N SER A 122 11.79 22.61 7.56
CA SER A 122 13.16 22.26 7.14
C SER A 122 13.32 20.81 6.74
N VAL A 123 12.39 19.94 7.15
CA VAL A 123 12.38 18.50 6.92
C VAL A 123 11.01 18.03 6.47
N ARG A 124 10.91 16.80 5.97
CA ARG A 124 9.64 16.09 5.75
C ARG A 124 8.88 15.96 7.06
N GLN A 125 7.56 15.96 6.98
CA GLN A 125 6.72 15.92 8.17
C GLN A 125 6.72 14.54 8.82
N THR A 126 6.85 14.50 10.14
CA THR A 126 6.78 13.24 10.88
C THR A 126 5.38 12.63 10.78
N LEU A 127 5.29 11.35 10.48
CA LEU A 127 4.04 10.59 10.53
C LEU A 127 3.87 10.03 11.95
N THR A 128 3.05 10.69 12.76
CA THR A 128 2.73 10.26 14.11
C THR A 128 1.41 9.51 14.14
N LEU A 129 1.50 8.19 14.12
CA LEU A 129 0.34 7.30 14.16
C LEU A 129 -0.23 7.20 15.57
N GLY A 130 -1.56 7.08 15.66
CA GLY A 130 -2.30 6.82 16.89
C GLY A 130 -2.23 5.34 17.32
N THR A 131 -3.22 4.91 18.09
CA THR A 131 -3.33 3.50 18.51
C THR A 131 -4.06 2.68 17.45
N ALA A 132 -3.49 1.53 17.11
CA ALA A 132 -4.15 0.60 16.19
C ALA A 132 -5.41 0.00 16.83
N THR A 133 -6.45 -0.21 16.01
CA THR A 133 -7.67 -0.87 16.43
C THR A 133 -7.46 -2.37 16.60
N THR A 134 -8.30 -3.01 17.44
CA THR A 134 -8.32 -4.47 17.63
C THR A 134 -9.39 -5.17 16.77
N ALA A 135 -9.80 -4.54 15.68
CA ALA A 135 -10.83 -5.02 14.75
C ALA A 135 -10.21 -5.80 13.57
N ASP A 136 -11.07 -6.42 12.77
CA ASP A 136 -10.72 -6.94 11.44
C ASP A 136 -11.63 -6.25 10.41
N PRO A 137 -11.08 -5.43 9.51
CA PRO A 137 -9.67 -5.03 9.42
C PRO A 137 -9.18 -4.16 10.60
N SER A 138 -7.95 -4.39 11.05
CA SER A 138 -7.28 -3.50 11.99
C SER A 138 -6.78 -2.25 11.25
N SER A 139 -6.86 -1.08 11.88
CA SER A 139 -6.41 0.17 11.27
C SER A 139 -5.71 1.07 12.27
N VAL A 140 -4.84 1.92 11.76
CA VAL A 140 -4.17 2.99 12.51
C VAL A 140 -4.02 4.21 11.61
N ASP A 141 -4.18 5.41 12.15
CA ASP A 141 -4.07 6.66 11.41
C ASP A 141 -3.36 7.76 12.19
N ASN A 142 -3.12 8.89 11.54
CA ASN A 142 -2.56 10.10 12.13
C ASN A 142 -3.57 11.26 12.21
N THR A 143 -4.86 10.99 12.28
CA THR A 143 -5.92 12.01 12.30
C THR A 143 -5.72 13.04 13.42
N SER A 144 -5.24 12.61 14.59
CA SER A 144 -4.94 13.50 15.74
C SER A 144 -3.65 14.31 15.57
N ASN A 145 -2.77 13.92 14.63
CA ASN A 145 -1.46 14.57 14.39
C ASN A 145 -1.19 14.55 12.87
N LYS A 146 -1.98 15.30 12.13
CA LYS A 146 -1.83 15.37 10.67
C LYS A 146 -0.45 15.86 10.28
N ALA A 147 0.10 15.32 9.20
CA ALA A 147 1.32 15.84 8.60
C ALA A 147 0.99 17.15 7.88
N THR A 148 1.45 18.28 8.42
CA THR A 148 1.09 19.63 7.97
C THR A 148 2.26 20.31 7.28
N PHE A 149 2.02 20.88 6.10
CA PHE A 149 2.99 21.60 5.29
C PHE A 149 2.52 23.03 5.07
N SER A 150 3.34 24.01 5.43
CA SER A 150 3.11 25.45 5.18
C SER A 150 3.74 25.82 3.82
N ILE A 151 2.93 25.94 2.80
CA ILE A 151 3.40 26.22 1.42
C ILE A 151 4.00 27.61 1.34
N ASN A 152 5.24 27.69 0.84
CA ASN A 152 5.97 28.94 0.69
C ASN A 152 6.33 29.29 -0.77
N ALA A 153 5.91 28.47 -1.73
CA ALA A 153 6.14 28.68 -3.16
C ALA A 153 4.95 28.21 -3.99
N THR A 154 4.65 28.94 -5.08
CA THR A 154 3.67 28.50 -6.06
C THR A 154 4.19 27.27 -6.82
N SER A 155 3.44 26.18 -6.78
CA SER A 155 3.79 24.93 -7.45
C SER A 155 2.55 24.04 -7.70
N THR A 156 2.78 22.82 -8.13
CA THR A 156 1.73 21.79 -8.23
C THR A 156 2.03 20.63 -7.31
N ILE A 157 0.98 19.97 -6.83
CA ILE A 157 1.05 18.72 -6.05
C ILE A 157 0.40 17.61 -6.88
N ALA A 158 1.12 16.52 -7.09
CA ALA A 158 0.66 15.33 -7.80
C ALA A 158 0.51 14.10 -6.90
N GLY A 159 0.76 14.27 -5.61
CA GLY A 159 0.67 13.18 -4.64
C GLY A 159 1.57 13.39 -3.42
N ALA A 160 1.75 12.31 -2.67
CA ALA A 160 2.60 12.28 -1.48
C ALA A 160 3.28 10.92 -1.33
N PHE A 161 4.22 10.80 -0.41
CA PHE A 161 4.94 9.53 -0.16
C PHE A 161 5.32 9.38 1.30
N MET A 162 5.59 8.15 1.71
CA MET A 162 5.98 7.76 3.07
C MET A 162 7.36 7.12 3.05
N VAL A 163 8.27 7.60 3.89
CA VAL A 163 9.69 7.24 3.90
C VAL A 163 10.28 7.26 5.30
N THR A 164 11.39 6.53 5.55
CA THR A 164 12.09 6.52 6.84
C THR A 164 13.11 7.64 7.03
N ASN A 165 13.33 8.49 6.05
CA ASN A 165 14.29 9.60 6.13
C ASN A 165 13.59 10.96 6.10
N SER A 166 13.91 11.83 7.06
CA SER A 166 13.30 13.16 7.20
C SER A 166 13.86 14.23 6.25
N ALA A 167 15.02 14.02 5.65
CA ALA A 167 15.69 15.05 4.85
C ALA A 167 14.92 15.38 3.57
N LYS A 168 14.56 16.65 3.35
CA LYS A 168 14.04 17.15 2.09
C LYS A 168 15.02 16.86 0.96
N SER A 169 14.52 16.43 -0.19
CA SER A 169 15.32 16.00 -1.34
C SER A 169 16.31 14.88 -1.05
N GLY A 170 16.24 14.27 0.12
CA GLY A 170 17.11 13.15 0.49
C GLY A 170 16.75 11.90 -0.30
N THR A 171 17.78 11.21 -0.81
CA THR A 171 17.67 10.01 -1.64
C THR A 171 17.92 8.71 -0.86
N THR A 172 17.97 8.79 0.47
CA THR A 172 18.20 7.65 1.36
C THR A 172 16.98 7.29 2.17
N GLY A 173 16.99 6.14 2.82
CA GLY A 173 15.88 5.59 3.58
C GLY A 173 15.01 4.65 2.77
N THR A 174 14.11 3.95 3.46
CA THR A 174 13.13 3.05 2.84
C THR A 174 11.91 3.83 2.41
N LEU A 175 11.61 3.83 1.11
CA LEU A 175 10.33 4.28 0.57
C LEU A 175 9.28 3.18 0.84
N TYR A 176 8.25 3.49 1.63
CA TYR A 176 7.21 2.52 1.93
C TYR A 176 6.11 2.51 0.87
N GLY A 177 5.63 3.68 0.51
CA GLY A 177 4.57 3.80 -0.48
C GLY A 177 4.41 5.23 -1.00
N VAL A 178 3.74 5.33 -2.12
CA VAL A 178 3.48 6.58 -2.83
C VAL A 178 2.01 6.64 -3.21
N VAL A 179 1.37 7.78 -2.98
CA VAL A 179 0.03 8.07 -3.48
C VAL A 179 0.13 9.02 -4.67
N ASP A 180 -0.57 8.68 -5.74
CA ASP A 180 -0.70 9.50 -6.95
C ASP A 180 -2.12 10.08 -7.03
N PHE A 181 -2.23 11.36 -7.35
CA PHE A 181 -3.49 11.99 -7.70
C PHE A 181 -3.83 11.69 -9.17
N GLY A 182 -5.10 11.67 -9.49
CA GLY A 182 -5.54 11.52 -10.88
C GLY A 182 -5.17 12.73 -11.76
N SER A 183 -4.93 13.90 -11.14
CA SER A 183 -4.45 15.11 -11.78
C SER A 183 -3.70 16.00 -10.77
N THR A 184 -2.80 16.83 -11.25
CA THR A 184 -2.07 17.77 -10.38
C THR A 184 -2.99 18.84 -9.79
N ARG A 185 -2.68 19.30 -8.58
CA ARG A 185 -3.39 20.38 -7.88
C ARG A 185 -2.46 21.56 -7.65
N SER A 186 -2.93 22.76 -7.96
CA SER A 186 -2.15 23.99 -7.74
C SER A 186 -2.14 24.38 -6.27
N VAL A 187 -0.99 24.82 -5.79
CA VAL A 187 -0.78 25.48 -4.50
C VAL A 187 -0.02 26.78 -4.68
N ILE A 188 -0.26 27.73 -3.79
CA ILE A 188 0.44 29.02 -3.77
C ILE A 188 1.01 29.29 -2.38
N SER A 189 1.95 30.22 -2.27
CA SER A 189 2.48 30.64 -0.97
C SER A 189 1.36 31.11 -0.05
N GLY A 190 1.35 30.64 1.19
CA GLY A 190 0.31 30.88 2.20
C GLY A 190 -0.71 29.73 2.32
N ASP A 191 -0.77 28.81 1.35
CA ASP A 191 -1.60 27.61 1.49
C ASP A 191 -1.05 26.66 2.54
N THR A 192 -1.92 25.88 3.16
CA THR A 192 -1.57 24.80 4.08
C THR A 192 -2.06 23.46 3.53
N LEU A 193 -1.21 22.45 3.52
CA LEU A 193 -1.59 21.06 3.24
C LEU A 193 -1.63 20.26 4.53
N GLU A 194 -2.72 19.58 4.79
CA GLU A 194 -2.86 18.60 5.86
C GLU A 194 -3.02 17.20 5.27
N ILE A 195 -2.18 16.26 5.68
CA ILE A 195 -2.18 14.88 5.19
C ILE A 195 -2.52 13.93 6.31
N THR A 196 -3.60 13.16 6.11
CA THR A 196 -3.99 12.03 6.95
C THR A 196 -3.71 10.73 6.21
N VAL A 197 -3.02 9.82 6.87
CA VAL A 197 -2.69 8.48 6.37
C VAL A 197 -3.39 7.47 7.27
N THR A 198 -4.19 6.60 6.69
CA THR A 198 -4.80 5.45 7.37
C THR A 198 -4.20 4.18 6.83
N LEU A 199 -3.53 3.42 7.67
CA LEU A 199 -2.96 2.10 7.36
C LEU A 199 -3.94 1.04 7.84
N THR A 200 -4.29 0.10 6.97
CA THR A 200 -5.26 -0.96 7.26
C THR A 200 -4.70 -2.32 6.90
N SER A 201 -4.91 -3.29 7.78
CA SER A 201 -4.54 -4.69 7.59
C SER A 201 -5.74 -5.59 7.92
N GLY A 202 -6.09 -6.49 7.01
CA GLY A 202 -7.22 -7.42 7.20
C GLY A 202 -7.15 -8.61 6.24
N ASN A 203 -8.09 -9.55 6.41
CA ASN A 203 -8.26 -10.72 5.53
C ASN A 203 -9.43 -10.50 4.55
#